data_7eee2eace698ee4124581c082d0d3afd
#
_entry.id   7eee2eace698ee4124581c082d0d3afd
#
_cell.length_a   1.000
_cell.length_b   1.000
_cell.length_c   1.000
_cell.angle_alpha   90.00
_cell.angle_beta   90.00
_cell.angle_gamma   90.00
#
_symmetry.space_group_name_H-M   'P 1'
#
loop_
_entity.id
_entity.type
_entity.pdbx_description
1 polymer ?
#
loop_
_entity_poly.entity_id
_entity_poly.type
_entity_poly.pdbx_seq_one_letter_code
_entity_poly.pdbx_strand_id
1 'polypeptide(L)'
;MLGVIHGDRDGRALLDKWLESAGPDMVTLEFSHYGLNFRLARGGALRQKAGEAIDELRAEGLRIEEDALDALFSTIDFPLEFTAASEYCDRRGVHLFLVDMDLFSSVNLNRMDGLIAKENLRMLLGSDQCTRGRQKAMARLFLEKGIKTFPYTEEMRLRDRHMSERIGHLVKRHAPSRVVHICGWQHLCDPFGLYTALYPKKAFIYDKALCV
;
A
#
# COMPACT_ATOMS: atom_id res chain seq x y z
N MET A 1 3.79 -6.95 -12.05
CA MET A 1 3.06 -6.32 -10.93
C MET A 1 3.30 -7.15 -9.69
N LEU A 2 3.65 -6.52 -8.60
CA LEU A 2 3.89 -7.16 -7.30
C LEU A 2 2.84 -6.68 -6.29
N GLY A 3 1.95 -7.59 -5.90
CA GLY A 3 0.91 -7.30 -4.91
C GLY A 3 1.44 -7.41 -3.49
N VAL A 4 1.22 -6.38 -2.68
CA VAL A 4 1.61 -6.33 -1.26
C VAL A 4 0.38 -6.23 -0.36
N ILE A 5 0.54 -6.49 0.93
CA ILE A 5 -0.44 -6.15 1.96
C ILE A 5 0.05 -4.86 2.62
N HIS A 6 -0.74 -3.79 2.49
CA HIS A 6 -0.39 -2.51 3.08
C HIS A 6 -0.23 -2.61 4.61
N GLY A 7 0.84 -1.98 5.13
CA GLY A 7 1.14 -1.97 6.55
C GLY A 7 1.65 -3.30 7.13
N ASP A 8 1.92 -4.30 6.29
CA ASP A 8 2.48 -5.58 6.74
C ASP A 8 3.99 -5.48 6.99
N ARG A 9 4.39 -5.46 8.26
CA ARG A 9 5.81 -5.35 8.65
C ARG A 9 6.65 -6.52 8.14
N ASP A 10 6.10 -7.73 8.09
CA ASP A 10 6.80 -8.90 7.55
C ASP A 10 7.04 -8.77 6.04
N GLY A 11 6.18 -8.02 5.35
CA GLY A 11 6.29 -7.77 3.91
C GLY A 11 7.52 -6.96 3.53
N ARG A 12 8.08 -6.13 4.44
CA ARG A 12 9.24 -5.28 4.15
C ARG A 12 10.44 -6.10 3.66
N ALA A 13 10.87 -7.07 4.44
CA ALA A 13 12.04 -7.90 4.10
C ALA A 13 11.81 -8.75 2.84
N LEU A 14 10.55 -9.14 2.57
CA LEU A 14 10.19 -9.84 1.34
C LEU A 14 10.27 -8.90 0.14
N LEU A 15 9.78 -7.66 0.29
CA LEU A 15 9.83 -6.66 -0.78
C LEU A 15 11.28 -6.33 -1.18
N ASP A 16 12.16 -6.16 -0.21
CA ASP A 16 13.58 -5.94 -0.46
C ASP A 16 14.18 -7.11 -1.28
N LYS A 17 13.89 -8.36 -0.89
CA LYS A 17 14.33 -9.55 -1.64
C LYS A 17 13.77 -9.60 -3.07
N TRP A 18 12.49 -9.26 -3.23
CA TRP A 18 11.84 -9.21 -4.53
C TRP A 18 12.47 -8.17 -5.46
N LEU A 19 12.73 -6.96 -4.96
CA LEU A 19 13.38 -5.90 -5.72
C LEU A 19 14.81 -6.27 -6.11
N GLU A 20 15.60 -6.83 -5.18
CA GLU A 20 16.96 -7.29 -5.49
C GLU A 20 16.96 -8.43 -6.52
N SER A 21 16.07 -9.41 -6.39
CA SER A 21 15.97 -10.52 -7.33
C SER A 21 15.45 -10.08 -8.70
N ALA A 22 14.46 -9.20 -8.74
CA ALA A 22 13.90 -8.71 -9.99
C ALA A 22 14.86 -7.77 -10.72
N GLY A 23 15.68 -7.00 -10.00
CA GLY A 23 16.61 -6.03 -10.57
C GLY A 23 15.95 -5.06 -11.55
N PRO A 24 14.85 -4.35 -11.16
CA PRO A 24 14.20 -3.41 -12.07
C PRO A 24 15.09 -2.21 -12.36
N ASP A 25 14.96 -1.66 -13.54
CA ASP A 25 15.53 -0.37 -13.94
C ASP A 25 14.49 0.78 -13.85
N MET A 26 13.25 0.44 -13.50
CA MET A 26 12.19 1.38 -13.13
C MET A 26 11.25 0.75 -12.11
N VAL A 27 10.95 1.48 -11.03
CA VAL A 27 9.94 1.10 -10.04
C VAL A 27 8.78 2.08 -10.10
N THR A 28 7.56 1.55 -10.12
CA THR A 28 6.32 2.33 -9.98
C THR A 28 5.57 1.86 -8.74
N LEU A 29 4.98 2.79 -8.00
CA LEU A 29 4.34 2.50 -6.72
C LEU A 29 2.91 3.05 -6.68
N GLU A 30 1.96 2.26 -6.19
CA GLU A 30 0.62 2.70 -5.80
C GLU A 30 0.72 3.64 -4.59
N PHE A 31 1.17 4.85 -4.85
CA PHE A 31 1.27 5.94 -3.90
C PHE A 31 1.14 7.25 -4.66
N SER A 32 0.53 8.28 -4.04
CA SER A 32 0.28 9.55 -4.70
C SER A 32 1.26 10.64 -4.26
N HIS A 33 1.48 11.63 -5.11
CA HIS A 33 2.26 12.81 -4.72
C HIS A 33 1.58 13.61 -3.61
N TYR A 34 0.25 13.69 -3.63
CA TYR A 34 -0.48 14.29 -2.52
C TYR A 34 -0.23 13.55 -1.20
N GLY A 35 -0.29 12.21 -1.22
CA GLY A 35 -0.02 11.37 -0.06
C GLY A 35 1.39 11.55 0.50
N LEU A 36 2.39 11.70 -0.37
CA LEU A 36 3.77 12.00 0.00
C LEU A 36 3.86 13.37 0.72
N ASN A 37 3.38 14.43 0.05
CA ASN A 37 3.46 15.80 0.57
C ASN A 37 2.67 15.97 1.87
N PHE A 38 1.50 15.34 1.99
CA PHE A 38 0.70 15.36 3.21
C PHE A 38 1.46 14.78 4.40
N ARG A 39 2.13 13.63 4.23
CA ARG A 39 2.89 12.97 5.29
C ARG A 39 4.14 13.76 5.67
N LEU A 40 4.83 14.34 4.70
CA LEU A 40 5.96 15.25 4.97
C LEU A 40 5.52 16.46 5.80
N ALA A 41 4.36 17.05 5.47
CA ALA A 41 3.90 18.26 6.13
C ALA A 41 3.22 18.01 7.48
N ARG A 42 2.47 16.91 7.62
CA ARG A 42 1.53 16.70 8.74
C ARG A 42 1.72 15.39 9.50
N GLY A 43 2.46 14.41 8.96
CA GLY A 43 2.57 13.07 9.53
C GLY A 43 3.04 13.09 10.98
N GLY A 44 4.09 13.86 11.30
CA GLY A 44 4.60 13.97 12.66
C GLY A 44 3.58 14.51 13.67
N ALA A 45 2.87 15.58 13.31
CA ALA A 45 1.84 16.16 14.19
C ALA A 45 0.64 15.24 14.37
N LEU A 46 0.20 14.56 13.31
CA LEU A 46 -0.90 13.58 13.39
C LEU A 46 -0.51 12.37 14.24
N ARG A 47 0.73 11.89 14.11
CA ARG A 47 1.24 10.78 14.90
C ARG A 47 1.30 11.12 16.39
N GLN A 48 1.78 12.32 16.73
CA GLN A 48 1.80 12.79 18.11
C GLN A 48 0.37 12.87 18.68
N LYS A 49 -0.54 13.54 17.99
CA LYS A 49 -1.95 13.69 18.40
C LYS A 49 -2.65 12.33 18.57
N ALA A 50 -2.40 11.39 17.66
CA ALA A 50 -2.95 10.03 17.80
C ALA A 50 -2.36 9.31 19.02
N GLY A 51 -1.05 9.46 19.27
CA GLY A 51 -0.37 8.90 20.44
C GLY A 51 -0.96 9.41 21.74
N GLU A 52 -1.15 10.72 21.88
CA GLU A 52 -1.77 11.34 23.07
C GLU A 52 -3.18 10.80 23.31
N ALA A 53 -4.02 10.71 22.28
CA ALA A 53 -5.36 10.16 22.40
C ALA A 53 -5.36 8.65 22.74
N ILE A 54 -4.41 7.88 22.22
CA ILE A 54 -4.24 6.45 22.55
C ILE A 54 -3.85 6.29 24.02
N ASP A 55 -2.94 7.10 24.55
CA ASP A 55 -2.51 7.04 25.94
C ASP A 55 -3.64 7.39 26.90
N GLU A 56 -4.48 8.38 26.57
CA GLU A 56 -5.70 8.66 27.31
C GLU A 56 -6.67 7.46 27.30
N LEU A 57 -6.90 6.84 26.13
CA LEU A 57 -7.78 5.68 26.02
C LEU A 57 -7.28 4.48 26.84
N ARG A 58 -5.96 4.27 26.90
CA ARG A 58 -5.34 3.25 27.74
C ARG A 58 -5.53 3.56 29.25
N ALA A 59 -5.37 4.82 29.63
CA ALA A 59 -5.61 5.26 31.00
C ALA A 59 -7.08 5.07 31.44
N GLU A 60 -8.03 5.14 30.50
CA GLU A 60 -9.44 4.82 30.69
C GLU A 60 -9.75 3.31 30.69
N GLY A 61 -8.73 2.46 30.53
CA GLY A 61 -8.86 1.01 30.59
C GLY A 61 -9.15 0.33 29.24
N LEU A 62 -9.08 1.05 28.11
CA LEU A 62 -9.24 0.42 26.80
C LEU A 62 -8.04 -0.49 26.51
N ARG A 63 -8.32 -1.77 26.26
CA ARG A 63 -7.32 -2.70 25.73
C ARG A 63 -7.20 -2.50 24.21
N ILE A 64 -5.98 -2.27 23.74
CA ILE A 64 -5.71 -1.99 22.34
C ILE A 64 -4.71 -3.02 21.84
N GLU A 65 -5.10 -3.75 20.80
CA GLU A 65 -4.25 -4.73 20.15
C GLU A 65 -3.15 -4.04 19.32
N GLU A 66 -1.95 -4.60 19.32
CA GLU A 66 -0.79 -4.09 18.56
C GLU A 66 -1.09 -4.00 17.07
N ASP A 67 -1.77 -5.00 16.50
CA ASP A 67 -2.16 -5.02 15.09
C ASP A 67 -3.10 -3.86 14.71
N ALA A 68 -3.95 -3.43 15.62
CA ALA A 68 -4.84 -2.28 15.41
C ALA A 68 -4.06 -0.96 15.41
N LEU A 69 -3.06 -0.84 16.30
CA LEU A 69 -2.14 0.31 16.31
C LEU A 69 -1.31 0.36 15.05
N ASP A 70 -0.76 -0.77 14.61
CA ASP A 70 0.01 -0.85 13.38
C ASP A 70 -0.84 -0.46 12.16
N ALA A 71 -2.09 -0.91 12.10
CA ALA A 71 -3.02 -0.54 11.05
C ALA A 71 -3.29 0.98 11.04
N LEU A 72 -3.53 1.57 12.21
CA LEU A 72 -3.73 3.01 12.37
C LEU A 72 -2.50 3.78 11.91
N PHE A 73 -1.32 3.47 12.46
CA PHE A 73 -0.10 4.21 12.15
C PHE A 73 0.34 4.02 10.70
N SER A 74 0.04 2.89 10.06
CA SER A 74 0.30 2.69 8.63
C SER A 74 -0.46 3.68 7.73
N THR A 75 -1.56 4.25 8.22
CA THR A 75 -2.31 5.29 7.48
C THR A 75 -1.69 6.69 7.63
N ILE A 76 -1.01 6.94 8.75
CA ILE A 76 -0.39 8.23 9.10
C ILE A 76 1.04 8.30 8.60
N ASP A 77 1.82 7.26 8.86
CA ASP A 77 3.24 7.17 8.52
C ASP A 77 3.45 6.89 7.01
N PHE A 78 4.69 6.96 6.56
CA PHE A 78 5.03 6.48 5.23
C PHE A 78 4.77 4.98 5.13
N PRO A 79 4.10 4.53 4.05
CA PRO A 79 3.91 3.11 3.82
C PRO A 79 5.26 2.38 3.75
N LEU A 80 5.32 1.17 4.30
CA LEU A 80 6.55 0.36 4.31
C LEU A 80 7.04 0.07 2.88
N GLU A 81 6.12 -0.11 1.94
CA GLU A 81 6.41 -0.28 0.53
C GLU A 81 7.04 0.97 -0.10
N PHE A 82 6.65 2.18 0.33
CA PHE A 82 7.29 3.42 -0.12
C PHE A 82 8.73 3.52 0.38
N THR A 83 8.95 3.28 1.68
CA THR A 83 10.31 3.36 2.26
C THR A 83 11.23 2.31 1.64
N ALA A 84 10.75 1.06 1.46
CA ALA A 84 11.52 0.00 0.81
C ALA A 84 11.87 0.34 -0.64
N ALA A 85 10.88 0.77 -1.43
CA ALA A 85 11.08 1.13 -2.82
C ALA A 85 12.01 2.33 -2.97
N SER A 86 11.86 3.37 -2.13
CA SER A 86 12.73 4.57 -2.15
C SER A 86 14.17 4.20 -1.84
N GLU A 87 14.41 3.47 -0.75
CA GLU A 87 15.76 3.05 -0.36
C GLU A 87 16.43 2.15 -1.41
N TYR A 88 15.65 1.23 -2.02
CA TYR A 88 16.15 0.42 -3.13
C TYR A 88 16.56 1.31 -4.31
N CYS A 89 15.67 2.21 -4.73
CA CYS A 89 15.90 3.08 -5.89
C CYS A 89 17.09 4.02 -5.67
N ASP A 90 17.21 4.61 -4.48
CA ASP A 90 18.34 5.48 -4.12
C ASP A 90 19.67 4.71 -4.15
N ARG A 91 19.70 3.50 -3.57
CA ARG A 91 20.89 2.66 -3.52
C ARG A 91 21.34 2.16 -4.91
N ARG A 92 20.38 1.89 -5.80
CA ARG A 92 20.62 1.34 -7.14
C ARG A 92 20.67 2.40 -8.26
N GLY A 93 20.37 3.66 -7.97
CA GLY A 93 20.26 4.71 -8.99
C GLY A 93 19.07 4.48 -9.94
N VAL A 94 17.99 3.86 -9.47
CA VAL A 94 16.80 3.51 -10.24
C VAL A 94 15.71 4.56 -10.02
N HIS A 95 14.90 4.86 -11.04
CA HIS A 95 13.80 5.80 -10.89
C HIS A 95 12.60 5.18 -10.17
N LEU A 96 12.11 5.88 -9.13
CA LEU A 96 10.84 5.60 -8.47
C LEU A 96 9.78 6.58 -8.94
N PHE A 97 8.65 6.07 -9.44
CA PHE A 97 7.50 6.87 -9.85
C PHE A 97 6.27 6.54 -9.01
N LEU A 98 5.66 7.58 -8.43
CA LEU A 98 4.39 7.51 -7.74
C LEU A 98 3.28 7.64 -8.76
N VAL A 99 2.42 6.63 -8.89
CA VAL A 99 1.47 6.55 -10.00
C VAL A 99 0.00 6.57 -9.59
N ASP A 100 -0.31 6.58 -8.29
CA ASP A 100 -1.69 6.64 -7.82
C ASP A 100 -2.31 8.05 -7.94
N MET A 101 -3.63 8.12 -7.84
CA MET A 101 -4.40 9.35 -7.98
C MET A 101 -4.36 10.23 -6.74
N ASP A 102 -3.98 11.50 -6.90
CA ASP A 102 -3.98 12.49 -5.82
C ASP A 102 -5.38 12.76 -5.27
N LEU A 103 -6.42 12.68 -6.11
CA LEU A 103 -7.79 12.95 -5.71
C LEU A 103 -8.27 12.03 -4.57
N PHE A 104 -8.11 10.72 -4.72
CA PHE A 104 -8.55 9.77 -3.70
C PHE A 104 -7.73 9.89 -2.42
N SER A 105 -6.43 10.09 -2.56
CA SER A 105 -5.55 10.35 -1.41
C SER A 105 -5.96 11.62 -0.67
N SER A 106 -6.31 12.71 -1.37
CA SER A 106 -6.73 13.96 -0.75
C SER A 106 -8.05 13.82 0.02
N VAL A 107 -9.04 13.13 -0.56
CA VAL A 107 -10.33 12.89 0.11
C VAL A 107 -10.15 12.11 1.41
N ASN A 108 -9.33 11.07 1.39
CA ASN A 108 -9.11 10.22 2.55
C ASN A 108 -8.24 10.90 3.62
N LEU A 109 -7.13 11.52 3.22
CA LEU A 109 -6.18 12.12 4.16
C LEU A 109 -6.69 13.41 4.79
N ASN A 110 -7.54 14.19 4.12
CA ASN A 110 -8.17 15.37 4.71
C ASN A 110 -9.15 15.04 5.86
N ARG A 111 -9.56 13.78 6.01
CA ARG A 111 -10.40 13.30 7.11
C ARG A 111 -9.59 12.79 8.31
N MET A 112 -8.25 12.82 8.23
CA MET A 112 -7.39 12.23 9.24
C MET A 112 -7.57 12.84 10.63
N ASP A 113 -7.75 14.17 10.74
CA ASP A 113 -8.00 14.81 12.05
C ASP A 113 -9.26 14.27 12.73
N GLY A 114 -10.31 14.00 11.95
CA GLY A 114 -11.51 13.37 12.46
C GLY A 114 -11.27 11.91 12.86
N LEU A 115 -10.53 11.16 12.02
CA LEU A 115 -10.23 9.75 12.30
C LEU A 115 -9.48 9.57 13.61
N ILE A 116 -8.50 10.44 13.91
CA ILE A 116 -7.69 10.38 15.11
C ILE A 116 -8.30 11.11 16.34
N ALA A 117 -9.52 11.66 16.21
CA ALA A 117 -10.25 12.14 17.36
C ALA A 117 -10.52 10.98 18.34
N LYS A 118 -10.40 11.24 19.64
CA LYS A 118 -10.42 10.22 20.71
C LYS A 118 -11.63 9.29 20.63
N GLU A 119 -12.83 9.85 20.38
CA GLU A 119 -14.08 9.10 20.28
C GLU A 119 -14.06 8.13 19.10
N ASN A 120 -13.54 8.57 17.97
CA ASN A 120 -13.43 7.76 16.76
C ASN A 120 -12.34 6.69 16.92
N LEU A 121 -11.19 7.03 17.56
CA LEU A 121 -10.17 6.04 17.91
C LEU A 121 -10.69 4.98 18.85
N ARG A 122 -11.53 5.33 19.83
CA ARG A 122 -12.17 4.36 20.72
C ARG A 122 -12.99 3.33 19.95
N MET A 123 -13.79 3.79 18.99
CA MET A 123 -14.58 2.88 18.14
C MET A 123 -13.68 2.04 17.22
N LEU A 124 -12.69 2.67 16.61
CA LEU A 124 -11.78 2.01 15.67
C LEU A 124 -10.92 0.94 16.35
N LEU A 125 -10.30 1.27 17.48
CA LEU A 125 -9.38 0.40 18.19
C LEU A 125 -10.08 -0.62 19.10
N GLY A 126 -11.35 -0.38 19.45
CA GLY A 126 -12.17 -1.31 20.24
C GLY A 126 -12.95 -2.33 19.40
N SER A 127 -12.88 -2.27 18.08
CA SER A 127 -13.59 -3.19 17.20
C SER A 127 -12.68 -4.35 16.75
N ASP A 128 -13.26 -5.57 16.59
CA ASP A 128 -12.59 -6.71 15.97
C ASP A 128 -12.33 -6.43 14.48
N GLN A 129 -11.22 -5.79 14.19
CA GLN A 129 -10.84 -5.42 12.83
C GLN A 129 -10.15 -6.57 12.08
N CYS A 130 -10.15 -6.45 10.74
CA CYS A 130 -9.53 -7.40 9.84
C CYS A 130 -8.02 -7.47 10.10
N THR A 131 -7.58 -8.51 10.79
CA THR A 131 -6.17 -8.75 11.10
C THR A 131 -5.34 -9.02 9.83
N ARG A 132 -4.03 -8.78 9.89
CA ARG A 132 -3.07 -9.12 8.80
C ARG A 132 -3.18 -10.59 8.38
N GLY A 133 -3.39 -11.50 9.32
CA GLY A 133 -3.58 -12.93 9.03
C GLY A 133 -4.79 -13.18 8.13
N ARG A 134 -5.89 -12.48 8.36
CA ARG A 134 -7.08 -12.54 7.51
C ARG A 134 -6.79 -11.98 6.12
N GLN A 135 -6.08 -10.88 5.99
CA GLN A 135 -5.66 -10.31 4.70
C GLN A 135 -4.79 -11.30 3.90
N LYS A 136 -3.81 -11.95 4.53
CA LYS A 136 -2.98 -12.99 3.90
C LYS A 136 -3.83 -14.19 3.43
N ALA A 137 -4.77 -14.64 4.26
CA ALA A 137 -5.66 -15.75 3.90
C ALA A 137 -6.59 -15.37 2.72
N MET A 138 -7.15 -14.16 2.72
CA MET A 138 -7.99 -13.66 1.63
C MET A 138 -7.21 -13.55 0.32
N ALA A 139 -5.98 -13.02 0.35
CA ALA A 139 -5.12 -12.92 -0.81
C ALA A 139 -4.80 -14.30 -1.39
N ARG A 140 -4.45 -15.29 -0.56
CA ARG A 140 -4.20 -16.67 -0.99
C ARG A 140 -5.43 -17.34 -1.59
N LEU A 141 -6.60 -17.22 -0.96
CA LEU A 141 -7.85 -17.75 -1.52
C LEU A 141 -8.13 -17.20 -2.92
N PHE A 142 -7.88 -15.90 -3.12
CA PHE A 142 -8.04 -15.29 -4.42
C PHE A 142 -6.98 -15.78 -5.42
N LEU A 143 -5.69 -15.69 -5.09
CA LEU A 143 -4.61 -15.94 -6.04
C LEU A 143 -4.43 -17.43 -6.36
N GLU A 144 -4.58 -18.32 -5.38
CA GLU A 144 -4.38 -19.76 -5.56
C GLU A 144 -5.64 -20.48 -6.06
N LYS A 145 -6.84 -19.99 -5.66
CA LYS A 145 -8.12 -20.69 -5.91
C LYS A 145 -9.11 -19.89 -6.74
N GLY A 146 -8.80 -18.65 -7.10
CA GLY A 146 -9.72 -17.77 -7.84
C GLY A 146 -10.96 -17.33 -7.06
N ILE A 147 -10.99 -17.54 -5.73
CA ILE A 147 -12.14 -17.18 -4.90
C ILE A 147 -12.09 -15.68 -4.60
N LYS A 148 -13.08 -14.94 -5.10
CA LYS A 148 -13.20 -13.50 -4.82
C LYS A 148 -13.56 -13.29 -3.36
N THR A 149 -12.63 -12.71 -2.60
CA THR A 149 -12.75 -12.47 -1.15
C THR A 149 -13.03 -11.00 -0.81
N PHE A 150 -13.12 -10.14 -1.81
CA PHE A 150 -13.34 -8.70 -1.66
C PHE A 150 -14.14 -8.14 -2.84
N PRO A 151 -14.89 -7.03 -2.65
CA PRO A 151 -15.52 -6.32 -3.74
C PRO A 151 -14.49 -5.52 -4.53
N TYR A 152 -14.52 -5.62 -5.85
CA TYR A 152 -13.77 -4.70 -6.72
C TYR A 152 -14.65 -3.49 -6.98
N THR A 153 -14.32 -2.35 -6.38
CA THR A 153 -15.15 -1.14 -6.39
C THR A 153 -14.90 -0.28 -7.61
N GLU A 154 -15.81 0.67 -7.89
CA GLU A 154 -15.62 1.67 -8.95
C GLU A 154 -14.40 2.56 -8.67
N GLU A 155 -14.12 2.87 -7.40
CA GLU A 155 -12.90 3.57 -7.00
C GLU A 155 -11.65 2.80 -7.44
N MET A 156 -11.59 1.50 -7.15
CA MET A 156 -10.48 0.66 -7.61
C MET A 156 -10.34 0.67 -9.12
N ARG A 157 -11.46 0.60 -9.85
CA ARG A 157 -11.46 0.66 -11.32
C ARG A 157 -10.87 1.95 -11.86
N LEU A 158 -11.25 3.08 -11.28
CA LEU A 158 -10.74 4.40 -11.68
C LEU A 158 -9.24 4.54 -11.38
N ARG A 159 -8.81 4.09 -10.21
CA ARG A 159 -7.41 4.11 -9.81
C ARG A 159 -6.57 3.19 -10.70
N ASP A 160 -7.03 1.96 -10.97
CA ASP A 160 -6.33 1.03 -11.86
C ASP A 160 -6.18 1.58 -13.27
N ARG A 161 -7.23 2.20 -13.82
CA ARG A 161 -7.14 2.86 -15.13
C ARG A 161 -6.07 3.96 -15.11
N HIS A 162 -6.12 4.85 -14.13
CA HIS A 162 -5.15 5.94 -14.00
C HIS A 162 -3.71 5.40 -13.87
N MET A 163 -3.49 4.42 -12.99
CA MET A 163 -2.17 3.84 -12.77
C MET A 163 -1.65 3.15 -14.05
N SER A 164 -2.47 2.35 -14.72
CA SER A 164 -2.07 1.64 -15.94
C SER A 164 -1.70 2.59 -17.08
N GLU A 165 -2.49 3.66 -17.29
CA GLU A 165 -2.20 4.69 -18.28
C GLU A 165 -0.90 5.42 -17.95
N ARG A 166 -0.70 5.79 -16.70
CA ARG A 166 0.49 6.49 -16.24
C ARG A 166 1.75 5.63 -16.38
N ILE A 167 1.68 4.35 -16.01
CA ILE A 167 2.76 3.38 -16.21
C ILE A 167 3.07 3.24 -17.72
N GLY A 168 2.04 3.13 -18.55
CA GLY A 168 2.21 3.05 -20.01
C GLY A 168 2.94 4.26 -20.60
N HIS A 169 2.62 5.47 -20.13
CA HIS A 169 3.33 6.69 -20.53
C HIS A 169 4.79 6.68 -20.06
N LEU A 170 5.07 6.24 -18.83
CA LEU A 170 6.42 6.14 -18.28
C LEU A 170 7.26 5.12 -19.06
N VAL A 171 6.70 3.96 -19.35
CA VAL A 171 7.36 2.92 -20.16
C VAL A 171 7.72 3.46 -21.56
N LYS A 172 6.80 4.15 -22.23
CA LYS A 172 7.07 4.75 -23.54
C LYS A 172 8.15 5.82 -23.49
N ARG A 173 8.16 6.63 -22.41
CA ARG A 173 9.10 7.76 -22.26
C ARG A 173 10.51 7.31 -21.90
N HIS A 174 10.64 6.34 -20.99
CA HIS A 174 11.91 5.93 -20.42
C HIS A 174 12.47 4.65 -21.02
N ALA A 175 11.66 3.91 -21.80
CA ALA A 175 12.02 2.64 -22.44
C ALA A 175 12.76 1.65 -21.52
N PRO A 176 12.27 1.42 -20.28
CA PRO A 176 12.93 0.53 -19.34
C PRO A 176 12.90 -0.92 -19.84
N SER A 177 13.96 -1.68 -19.55
CA SER A 177 14.00 -3.12 -19.87
C SER A 177 13.13 -3.92 -18.89
N ARG A 178 13.07 -3.46 -17.63
CA ARG A 178 12.30 -4.14 -16.57
C ARG A 178 11.65 -3.15 -15.62
N VAL A 179 10.33 -3.28 -15.48
CA VAL A 179 9.52 -2.47 -14.57
C VAL A 179 8.95 -3.35 -13.47
N VAL A 180 9.04 -2.89 -12.22
CA VAL A 180 8.27 -3.46 -11.11
C VAL A 180 7.23 -2.44 -10.67
N HIS A 181 5.94 -2.79 -10.80
CA HIS A 181 4.84 -2.03 -10.22
C HIS A 181 4.42 -2.66 -8.89
N ILE A 182 4.55 -1.90 -7.79
CA ILE A 182 4.16 -2.32 -6.44
C ILE A 182 2.79 -1.74 -6.14
N CYS A 183 1.83 -2.61 -5.81
CA CYS A 183 0.44 -2.20 -5.50
C CYS A 183 -0.18 -3.12 -4.44
N GLY A 184 -1.31 -2.72 -3.86
CA GLY A 184 -2.10 -3.60 -3.02
C GLY A 184 -2.49 -4.87 -3.79
N TRP A 185 -2.42 -6.03 -3.15
CA TRP A 185 -2.68 -7.34 -3.80
C TRP A 185 -4.02 -7.41 -4.54
N GLN A 186 -5.01 -6.63 -4.11
CA GLN A 186 -6.35 -6.57 -4.72
C GLN A 186 -6.31 -6.06 -6.17
N HIS A 187 -5.35 -5.21 -6.53
CA HIS A 187 -5.15 -4.70 -7.89
C HIS A 187 -4.66 -5.78 -8.87
N LEU A 188 -4.12 -6.90 -8.35
CA LEU A 188 -3.80 -8.07 -9.19
C LEU A 188 -5.04 -8.73 -9.79
N CYS A 189 -6.24 -8.49 -9.22
CA CYS A 189 -7.49 -9.00 -9.74
C CYS A 189 -7.77 -8.50 -11.17
N ASP A 190 -7.64 -7.20 -11.37
CA ASP A 190 -7.81 -6.51 -12.66
C ASP A 190 -8.93 -7.12 -13.53
N PRO A 191 -10.19 -7.12 -13.06
CA PRO A 191 -11.28 -7.83 -13.74
C PRO A 191 -11.66 -7.19 -15.08
N PHE A 192 -11.20 -5.98 -15.35
CA PHE A 192 -11.43 -5.26 -16.61
C PHE A 192 -10.23 -5.28 -17.55
N GLY A 193 -9.13 -5.95 -17.18
CA GLY A 193 -7.94 -6.05 -18.02
C GLY A 193 -7.25 -4.72 -18.28
N LEU A 194 -7.33 -3.79 -17.33
CA LEU A 194 -6.79 -2.42 -17.49
C LEU A 194 -5.28 -2.39 -17.64
N TYR A 195 -4.58 -3.39 -17.10
CA TYR A 195 -3.13 -3.54 -17.24
C TYR A 195 -2.71 -4.45 -18.40
N THR A 196 -3.64 -5.04 -19.16
CA THR A 196 -3.35 -6.05 -20.19
C THR A 196 -2.39 -5.53 -21.27
N ALA A 197 -2.54 -4.25 -21.65
CA ALA A 197 -1.65 -3.62 -22.66
C ALA A 197 -0.17 -3.52 -22.21
N LEU A 198 0.09 -3.68 -20.91
CA LEU A 198 1.44 -3.67 -20.33
C LEU A 198 2.04 -5.09 -20.21
N TYR A 199 1.29 -6.11 -20.57
CA TYR A 199 1.68 -7.54 -20.46
C TYR A 199 2.28 -7.92 -19.10
N PRO A 200 1.64 -7.58 -17.96
CA PRO A 200 2.26 -7.75 -16.66
C PRO A 200 2.33 -9.21 -16.25
N LYS A 201 3.47 -9.65 -15.75
CA LYS A 201 3.51 -10.81 -14.86
C LYS A 201 3.00 -10.37 -13.49
N LYS A 202 2.00 -11.07 -12.94
CA LYS A 202 1.39 -10.78 -11.64
C LYS A 202 1.96 -11.74 -10.60
N ALA A 203 2.44 -11.22 -9.48
CA ALA A 203 2.99 -11.99 -8.37
C ALA A 203 2.52 -11.40 -7.05
N PHE A 204 2.33 -12.23 -6.05
CA PHE A 204 2.08 -11.82 -4.68
C PHE A 204 3.35 -11.90 -3.86
N ILE A 205 3.56 -10.94 -2.97
CA ILE A 205 4.80 -10.83 -2.19
C ILE A 205 5.16 -12.08 -1.40
N TYR A 206 4.16 -12.88 -1.03
CA TYR A 206 4.30 -14.14 -0.31
C TYR A 206 4.41 -15.37 -1.21
N ASP A 207 4.36 -15.21 -2.53
CA ASP A 207 4.61 -16.32 -3.43
C ASP A 207 6.07 -16.77 -3.29
N LYS A 208 6.28 -18.10 -3.36
CA LYS A 208 7.63 -18.63 -3.39
C LYS A 208 8.29 -18.18 -4.68
N ALA A 209 9.08 -17.16 -4.53
CA ALA A 209 10.10 -16.66 -5.43
C ALA A 209 9.93 -16.89 -6.93
N LEU A 210 9.96 -15.84 -7.65
CA LEU A 210 10.72 -15.75 -8.88
C LEU A 210 12.22 -16.01 -8.58
N CYS A 211 12.57 -17.26 -8.21
CA CYS A 211 13.89 -17.82 -8.45
C CYS A 211 13.92 -18.12 -9.95
N VAL A 212 14.34 -17.17 -10.76
CA VAL A 212 14.73 -17.40 -12.15
C VAL A 212 16.07 -16.73 -12.33
#